data_49fb1c2f07e63096546856004657fa5f
#
_entry.id   49fb1c2f07e63096546856004657fa5f
#
_cell.length_a   1.000
_cell.length_b   1.000
_cell.length_c   1.000
_cell.angle_alpha   90.00
_cell.angle_beta   90.00
_cell.angle_gamma   90.00
#
_symmetry.space_group_name_H-M   'P 1'
#
loop_
_entity.id
_entity.type
_entity.pdbx_description
1 polymer ?
#
loop_
_entity_poly.entity_id
_entity_poly.type
_entity_poly.pdbx_seq_one_letter_code
_entity_poly.pdbx_strand_id
1 'polypeptide(L)'
;MAPEYVGKKSPRDHEGDDVYPPEEIEAIRRAGKIAAGAIEAAGAAVVPGVTTDELDAIAHDYVTSHGAYPSTLGYRGYPKSCCTSLNEVICHGIPDDTVVEEGDIV
;
A
#
# COMPACT_ATOMS: atom_id res chain seq x y z
N MET A 1 -14.06 7.76 1.29
CA MET A 1 -14.34 7.89 -0.16
C MET A 1 -13.03 8.12 -0.89
N ALA A 2 -12.81 7.42 -2.00
CA ALA A 2 -11.60 7.58 -2.80
C ALA A 2 -11.51 8.99 -3.40
N PRO A 3 -10.32 9.60 -3.44
CA PRO A 3 -10.13 10.89 -4.11
C PRO A 3 -10.51 10.82 -5.61
N GLU A 4 -10.92 11.94 -6.17
CA GLU A 4 -11.35 12.00 -7.58
C GLU A 4 -10.25 11.66 -8.61
N TYR A 5 -8.98 11.78 -8.22
CA TYR A 5 -7.87 11.43 -9.11
C TYR A 5 -7.64 9.92 -9.26
N VAL A 6 -8.27 9.12 -8.40
CA VAL A 6 -8.17 7.66 -8.50
C VAL A 6 -8.87 7.20 -9.78
N GLY A 7 -8.14 6.49 -10.63
CA GLY A 7 -8.63 6.00 -11.91
C GLY A 7 -8.46 6.96 -13.08
N LYS A 8 -7.86 8.14 -12.88
CA LYS A 8 -7.48 8.99 -14.01
C LYS A 8 -6.42 8.28 -14.85
N LYS A 9 -6.55 8.42 -16.15
CA LYS A 9 -5.55 7.88 -17.09
C LYS A 9 -4.30 8.74 -17.03
N SER A 10 -3.15 8.07 -17.04
CA SER A 10 -1.86 8.75 -17.15
C SER A 10 -1.70 9.39 -18.55
N PRO A 11 -0.92 10.48 -18.67
CA PRO A 11 -0.52 11.02 -19.96
C PRO A 11 0.25 9.96 -20.77
N ARG A 12 0.14 10.04 -22.10
CA ARG A 12 0.85 9.14 -23.00
C ARG A 12 1.59 9.93 -24.06
N ASP A 13 2.74 9.44 -24.46
CA ASP A 13 3.42 9.94 -25.63
C ASP A 13 2.74 9.45 -26.92
N HIS A 14 3.31 9.81 -28.09
CA HIS A 14 2.79 9.41 -29.40
C HIS A 14 2.90 7.90 -29.68
N GLU A 15 3.69 7.17 -28.90
CA GLU A 15 3.86 5.71 -28.99
C GLU A 15 2.98 4.94 -28.00
N GLY A 16 2.29 5.67 -27.12
CA GLY A 16 1.38 5.10 -26.13
C GLY A 16 1.99 4.79 -24.77
N ASP A 17 3.24 5.15 -24.55
CA ASP A 17 3.88 5.03 -23.25
C ASP A 17 3.39 6.09 -22.27
N ASP A 18 3.40 5.75 -20.98
CA ASP A 18 3.04 6.69 -19.93
C ASP A 18 4.17 7.72 -19.75
N VAL A 19 3.81 8.99 -19.92
CA VAL A 19 4.76 10.11 -19.78
C VAL A 19 4.19 11.12 -18.81
N TYR A 20 4.99 11.48 -17.78
CA TYR A 20 4.59 12.41 -16.76
C TYR A 20 5.43 13.68 -16.79
N PRO A 21 4.82 14.87 -16.68
CA PRO A 21 5.59 16.12 -16.55
C PRO A 21 6.32 16.19 -15.21
N PRO A 22 7.35 17.06 -15.09
CA PRO A 22 8.17 17.15 -13.88
C PRO A 22 7.41 17.32 -12.57
N GLU A 23 6.34 18.11 -12.55
CA GLU A 23 5.50 18.34 -11.37
C GLU A 23 4.76 17.07 -10.93
N GLU A 24 4.35 16.22 -11.87
CA GLU A 24 3.72 14.94 -11.54
C GLU A 24 4.74 13.91 -11.06
N ILE A 25 5.95 13.92 -11.64
CA ILE A 25 7.05 13.09 -11.15
C ILE A 25 7.39 13.43 -9.70
N GLU A 26 7.40 14.71 -9.33
CA GLU A 26 7.61 15.11 -7.94
C GLU A 26 6.46 14.66 -7.03
N ALA A 27 5.21 14.67 -7.51
CA ALA A 27 4.07 14.14 -6.77
C ALA A 27 4.22 12.62 -6.55
N ILE A 28 4.64 11.88 -7.57
CA ILE A 28 4.93 10.44 -7.48
C ILE A 28 6.05 10.19 -6.48
N ARG A 29 7.07 11.02 -6.48
CA ARG A 29 8.19 10.92 -5.53
C ARG A 29 7.74 11.10 -4.09
N ARG A 30 6.86 12.09 -3.83
CA ARG A 30 6.28 12.29 -2.50
C ARG A 30 5.42 11.10 -2.07
N ALA A 31 4.59 10.59 -2.97
CA ALA A 31 3.79 9.39 -2.71
C ALA A 31 4.67 8.17 -2.39
N GLY A 32 5.77 8.00 -3.13
CA GLY A 32 6.73 6.93 -2.90
C GLY A 32 7.39 6.99 -1.52
N LYS A 33 7.72 8.20 -1.05
CA LYS A 33 8.27 8.37 0.31
C LYS A 33 7.27 7.98 1.39
N ILE A 34 6.00 8.33 1.20
CA ILE A 34 4.93 7.95 2.14
C ILE A 34 4.75 6.43 2.12
N ALA A 35 4.72 5.82 0.95
CA ALA A 35 4.61 4.36 0.81
C ALA A 35 5.77 3.64 1.49
N ALA A 36 7.00 4.10 1.29
CA ALA A 36 8.19 3.53 1.95
C ALA A 36 8.09 3.63 3.47
N GLY A 37 7.67 4.79 3.98
CA GLY A 37 7.47 4.99 5.43
C GLY A 37 6.37 4.08 6.00
N ALA A 38 5.31 3.83 5.25
CA ALA A 38 4.27 2.89 5.67
C ALA A 38 4.79 1.45 5.79
N ILE A 39 5.65 1.04 4.85
CA ILE A 39 6.30 -0.28 4.89
C ILE A 39 7.22 -0.38 6.12
N GLU A 40 8.00 0.65 6.39
CA GLU A 40 8.86 0.68 7.58
C GLU A 40 8.06 0.62 8.88
N ALA A 41 6.97 1.37 8.97
CA ALA A 41 6.11 1.39 10.16
C ALA A 41 5.44 0.03 10.40
N ALA A 42 4.87 -0.56 9.37
CA ALA A 42 4.27 -1.89 9.46
C ALA A 42 5.33 -2.96 9.74
N GLY A 43 6.49 -2.89 9.06
CA GLY A 43 7.60 -3.82 9.27
C GLY A 43 8.13 -3.82 10.69
N ALA A 44 8.22 -2.65 11.32
CA ALA A 44 8.64 -2.54 12.72
C ALA A 44 7.66 -3.21 13.70
N ALA A 45 6.41 -3.40 13.31
CA ALA A 45 5.39 -4.06 14.12
C ALA A 45 5.28 -5.57 13.87
N VAL A 46 6.05 -6.12 12.93
CA VAL A 46 6.05 -7.56 12.65
C VAL A 46 6.80 -8.29 13.76
N VAL A 47 6.06 -8.77 14.72
CA VAL A 47 6.54 -9.57 15.84
C VAL A 47 5.58 -10.73 16.05
N PRO A 48 6.03 -11.86 16.63
CA PRO A 48 5.12 -12.94 16.97
C PRO A 48 3.93 -12.43 17.80
N GLY A 49 2.72 -12.82 17.42
CA GLY A 49 1.48 -12.42 18.09
C GLY A 49 0.71 -11.28 17.41
N VAL A 50 1.32 -10.53 16.48
CA VAL A 50 0.60 -9.52 15.72
C VAL A 50 -0.31 -10.19 14.67
N THR A 51 -1.46 -9.60 14.40
CA THR A 51 -2.30 -10.05 13.29
C THR A 51 -1.97 -9.28 12.01
N THR A 52 -2.27 -9.85 10.86
CA THR A 52 -2.08 -9.14 9.59
C THR A 52 -3.05 -7.96 9.46
N ASP A 53 -4.23 -8.02 10.08
CA ASP A 53 -5.14 -6.87 10.19
C ASP A 53 -4.52 -5.70 10.96
N GLU A 54 -3.78 -5.98 12.02
CA GLU A 54 -3.06 -4.93 12.78
C GLU A 54 -1.97 -4.27 11.92
N LEU A 55 -1.27 -5.05 11.11
CA LEU A 55 -0.27 -4.52 10.18
C LEU A 55 -0.93 -3.62 9.12
N ASP A 56 -2.09 -4.02 8.60
CA ASP A 56 -2.87 -3.21 7.67
C ASP A 56 -3.31 -1.88 8.31
N ALA A 57 -3.79 -1.93 9.54
CA ALA A 57 -4.20 -0.73 10.28
C ALA A 57 -3.04 0.25 10.43
N ILE A 58 -1.85 -0.23 10.76
CA ILE A 58 -0.64 0.60 10.88
C ILE A 58 -0.29 1.25 9.53
N ALA A 59 -0.30 0.48 8.45
CA ALA A 59 -0.03 1.01 7.11
C ALA A 59 -1.08 2.05 6.70
N HIS A 60 -2.35 1.77 6.94
CA HIS A 60 -3.46 2.68 6.65
C HIS A 60 -3.30 4.00 7.40
N ASP A 61 -3.08 3.93 8.71
CA ASP A 61 -2.95 5.11 9.56
C ASP A 61 -1.73 5.95 9.17
N TYR A 62 -0.62 5.33 8.83
CA TYR A 62 0.57 6.03 8.36
C TYR A 62 0.28 6.82 7.08
N VAL A 63 -0.29 6.15 6.07
CA VAL A 63 -0.60 6.76 4.78
C VAL A 63 -1.58 7.93 4.94
N THR A 64 -2.67 7.73 5.66
CA THR A 64 -3.71 8.76 5.83
C THR A 64 -3.24 9.92 6.69
N SER A 65 -2.43 9.67 7.73
CA SER A 65 -1.86 10.74 8.57
C SER A 65 -0.87 11.62 7.82
N HIS A 66 -0.30 11.15 6.71
CA HIS A 66 0.59 11.92 5.83
C HIS A 66 -0.16 12.56 4.65
N GLY A 67 -1.49 12.59 4.70
CA GLY A 67 -2.32 13.26 3.68
C GLY A 67 -2.44 12.49 2.37
N ALA A 68 -2.15 11.19 2.38
CA ALA A 68 -2.26 10.33 1.20
C ALA A 68 -3.43 9.34 1.34
N TYR A 69 -3.71 8.62 0.29
CA TYR A 69 -4.76 7.60 0.24
C TYR A 69 -4.13 6.25 -0.16
N PRO A 70 -4.40 5.16 0.58
CA PRO A 70 -3.89 3.85 0.20
C PRO A 70 -4.61 3.36 -1.06
N SER A 71 -3.89 3.29 -2.17
CA SER A 71 -4.47 3.04 -3.50
C SER A 71 -5.08 1.65 -3.66
N THR A 72 -4.68 0.69 -2.85
CA THR A 72 -5.26 -0.66 -2.83
C THR A 72 -6.68 -0.68 -2.28
N LEU A 73 -6.98 0.20 -1.32
CA LEU A 73 -8.28 0.23 -0.65
C LEU A 73 -9.40 0.59 -1.61
N GLY A 74 -10.32 -0.34 -1.83
CA GLY A 74 -11.43 -0.18 -2.76
C GLY A 74 -11.10 -0.44 -4.23
N TYR A 75 -9.83 -0.68 -4.57
CA TYR A 75 -9.46 -0.99 -5.95
C TYR A 75 -10.04 -2.35 -6.35
N ARG A 76 -10.94 -2.33 -7.34
CA ARG A 76 -11.67 -3.53 -7.80
C ARG A 76 -12.29 -4.35 -6.66
N GLY A 77 -12.77 -3.67 -5.61
CA GLY A 77 -13.36 -4.30 -4.45
C GLY A 77 -12.38 -4.82 -3.41
N TYR A 78 -11.08 -4.53 -3.54
CA TYR A 78 -10.10 -4.94 -2.53
C TYR A 78 -10.38 -4.25 -1.19
N PRO A 79 -10.52 -5.00 -0.07
CA PRO A 79 -11.11 -4.46 1.16
C PRO A 79 -10.10 -3.83 2.14
N LYS A 80 -8.81 -3.87 1.83
CA LYS A 80 -7.74 -3.47 2.75
C LYS A 80 -6.80 -2.44 2.11
N SER A 81 -5.92 -1.86 2.93
CA SER A 81 -5.00 -0.81 2.50
C SER A 81 -3.66 -1.34 2.00
N CYS A 82 -3.31 -2.55 2.34
CA CYS A 82 -2.09 -3.22 1.87
C CYS A 82 -2.33 -4.71 1.65
N CYS A 83 -1.31 -5.39 1.16
CA CYS A 83 -1.28 -6.84 1.07
C CYS A 83 -0.30 -7.37 2.11
N THR A 84 -0.65 -8.49 2.73
CA THR A 84 0.20 -9.22 3.67
C THR A 84 0.27 -10.67 3.22
N SER A 85 1.43 -11.08 2.72
CA SER A 85 1.60 -12.42 2.14
C SER A 85 2.53 -13.23 3.05
N LEU A 86 1.95 -14.19 3.79
CA LEU A 86 2.69 -15.04 4.70
C LEU A 86 3.15 -16.31 4.01
N ASN A 87 4.43 -16.66 4.22
CA ASN A 87 5.02 -17.95 3.85
C ASN A 87 4.74 -18.33 2.38
N GLU A 88 3.92 -19.36 2.14
CA GLU A 88 3.57 -19.86 0.80
C GLU A 88 2.66 -18.93 -0.01
N VAL A 89 2.07 -17.92 0.58
CA VAL A 89 1.27 -16.92 -0.14
C VAL A 89 2.19 -16.02 -0.93
N ILE A 90 2.23 -16.18 -2.24
CA ILE A 90 3.20 -15.50 -3.11
C ILE A 90 2.92 -14.00 -3.21
N CYS A 91 1.65 -13.62 -3.36
CA CYS A 91 1.26 -12.22 -3.49
C CYS A 91 -0.23 -12.02 -3.14
N HIS A 92 -0.60 -10.76 -2.92
CA HIS A 92 -1.98 -10.32 -2.67
C HIS A 92 -2.67 -11.01 -1.50
N GLY A 93 -1.91 -11.42 -0.49
CA GLY A 93 -2.51 -11.87 0.77
C GLY A 93 -3.37 -10.77 1.38
N ILE A 94 -4.64 -11.09 1.67
CA ILE A 94 -5.56 -10.12 2.25
C ILE A 94 -5.38 -10.12 3.76
N PRO A 95 -5.07 -8.96 4.38
CA PRO A 95 -5.00 -8.85 5.83
C PRO A 95 -6.27 -9.36 6.51
N ASP A 96 -6.09 -10.16 7.56
CA ASP A 96 -7.15 -10.76 8.34
C ASP A 96 -6.72 -11.01 9.80
N ASP A 97 -7.39 -11.88 10.52
CA ASP A 97 -7.09 -12.22 11.90
C ASP A 97 -5.96 -13.25 12.05
N THR A 98 -5.26 -13.59 10.96
CA THR A 98 -4.12 -14.51 11.02
C THR A 98 -3.01 -13.91 11.88
N VAL A 99 -2.57 -14.68 12.87
CA VAL A 99 -1.51 -14.29 13.80
C VAL A 99 -0.16 -14.68 13.22
N VAL A 100 0.78 -13.74 13.23
CA VAL A 100 2.18 -14.00 12.84
C VAL A 100 2.87 -14.79 13.96
N GLU A 101 3.58 -15.83 13.57
CA GLU A 101 4.29 -16.72 14.48
C GLU A 101 5.81 -16.61 14.30
N GLU A 102 6.55 -17.09 15.30
CA GLU A 102 8.01 -17.16 15.22
C GLU A 102 8.44 -17.99 14.00
N GLY A 103 9.33 -17.43 13.19
CA GLY A 103 9.82 -18.09 11.98
C GLY A 103 9.02 -17.80 10.71
N ASP A 104 7.88 -17.11 10.81
CA ASP A 104 7.12 -16.70 9.62
C ASP A 104 7.86 -15.67 8.79
N ILE A 105 7.63 -15.73 7.47
CA ILE A 105 8.04 -14.70 6.51
C ILE A 105 6.79 -13.92 6.11
N VAL A 106 6.87 -12.60 6.18
CA VAL A 106 5.78 -11.72 5.77
C VAL A 106 6.24 -10.78 4.66
#